data_473cd930f7be1037c9b01998bd8f6c9a
#
_entry.id   473cd930f7be1037c9b01998bd8f6c9a
#
_cell.length_a   1.000
_cell.length_b   1.000
_cell.length_c   1.000
_cell.angle_alpha   90.00
_cell.angle_beta   90.00
_cell.angle_gamma   90.00
#
_symmetry.space_group_name_H-M   'P 1'
#
loop_
_entity.id
_entity.type
_entity.pdbx_description
1 polymer ?
#
loop_
_entity_poly.entity_id
_entity_poly.type
_entity_poly.pdbx_seq_one_letter_code
_entity_poly.pdbx_strand_id
1 'polypeptide(L)'
;EKRKKVNSDELAYLHNHYPDLSEEEAAMLAADGPRYKAIGNSMAIPVMRWIGDRITKAVCRQKEGSETKERKVKPAAEFERSIFKWAGGKFGVLEQIFRYLPEGKRLIEPFVGGGAVFMNAGYQENLLNDVNADLINFYKTLQREAHSLITLAHRFFQDYNTQEGYLAVRNAFNKQVYDDLHRAAAFLFLNRHCFNGLTRYNQAGEFNVGYGKYKTPYFPLQEMEAFLGAEGRSEFVCGDFAAVIEAAGEGDVIFCDPPYEPLPNTEGFTNYSGHDFKFEEQKRLVSLLTDAHRRGAKVLITNSGAPNIRELYHDSGFRVEPLFARRSVSCKGDTRGVAHDVLGILL
;
A
#
# COMPACT_ATOMS: atom_id res chain seq x y z
N GLU A 1 9.21 -47.26 16.97
CA GLU A 1 9.08 -45.92 17.58
C GLU A 1 8.00 -45.97 18.64
N LYS A 2 8.41 -45.78 19.94
CA LYS A 2 7.50 -45.84 21.09
C LYS A 2 6.66 -44.54 21.08
N ARG A 3 5.38 -44.62 20.77
CA ARG A 3 4.42 -43.52 21.04
C ARG A 3 4.47 -43.23 22.55
N LYS A 4 4.96 -42.06 22.95
CA LYS A 4 4.87 -41.58 24.33
C LYS A 4 3.41 -41.40 24.69
N LYS A 5 2.99 -41.92 25.85
CA LYS A 5 1.65 -41.68 26.42
C LYS A 5 1.46 -40.17 26.59
N VAL A 6 0.37 -39.68 26.04
CA VAL A 6 -0.08 -38.29 26.20
C VAL A 6 -0.48 -38.10 27.65
N ASN A 7 -0.11 -36.96 28.25
CA ASN A 7 -0.44 -36.65 29.65
C ASN A 7 -1.94 -36.31 29.75
N SER A 8 -2.68 -37.06 30.57
CA SER A 8 -4.12 -36.92 30.78
C SER A 8 -4.52 -35.52 31.27
N ASP A 9 -3.66 -34.87 32.05
CA ASP A 9 -3.94 -33.56 32.63
C ASP A 9 -3.81 -32.42 31.58
N GLU A 10 -2.89 -32.56 30.63
CA GLU A 10 -2.75 -31.63 29.50
C GLU A 10 -3.91 -31.80 28.49
N LEU A 11 -4.37 -33.01 28.27
CA LEU A 11 -5.55 -33.28 27.44
C LEU A 11 -6.81 -32.68 28.06
N ALA A 12 -7.02 -32.89 29.38
CA ALA A 12 -8.15 -32.32 30.11
C ALA A 12 -8.12 -30.79 30.12
N TYR A 13 -6.94 -30.19 30.25
CA TYR A 13 -6.77 -28.74 30.15
C TYR A 13 -7.17 -28.21 28.76
N LEU A 14 -6.70 -28.86 27.69
CA LEU A 14 -6.98 -28.44 26.31
C LEU A 14 -8.47 -28.57 25.99
N HIS A 15 -9.16 -29.64 26.41
CA HIS A 15 -10.59 -29.79 26.20
C HIS A 15 -11.44 -28.79 26.99
N ASN A 16 -11.02 -28.43 28.22
CA ASN A 16 -11.74 -27.45 29.03
C ASN A 16 -11.62 -26.02 28.51
N HIS A 17 -10.48 -25.68 27.91
CA HIS A 17 -10.24 -24.31 27.43
C HIS A 17 -10.50 -24.13 25.92
N TYR A 18 -10.55 -25.24 25.18
CA TYR A 18 -10.75 -25.27 23.73
C TYR A 18 -11.69 -26.42 23.35
N PRO A 19 -13.01 -26.27 23.63
CA PRO A 19 -13.98 -27.36 23.46
C PRO A 19 -14.19 -27.79 22.01
N ASP A 20 -13.78 -26.99 21.04
CA ASP A 20 -13.89 -27.29 19.60
C ASP A 20 -12.72 -28.12 19.04
N LEU A 21 -11.73 -28.48 19.87
CA LEU A 21 -10.63 -29.34 19.44
C LEU A 21 -11.09 -30.79 19.35
N SER A 22 -10.82 -31.45 18.24
CA SER A 22 -10.98 -32.89 18.13
C SER A 22 -9.98 -33.62 19.02
N GLU A 23 -10.28 -34.85 19.43
CA GLU A 23 -9.41 -35.69 20.25
C GLU A 23 -8.02 -35.89 19.62
N GLU A 24 -7.95 -36.01 18.27
CA GLU A 24 -6.69 -36.15 17.54
C GLU A 24 -5.85 -34.88 17.60
N GLU A 25 -6.47 -33.71 17.46
CA GLU A 25 -5.80 -32.41 17.54
C GLU A 25 -5.30 -32.11 18.95
N ALA A 26 -6.09 -32.41 19.99
CA ALA A 26 -5.70 -32.28 21.38
C ALA A 26 -4.55 -33.21 21.74
N ALA A 27 -4.59 -34.46 21.27
CA ALA A 27 -3.52 -35.44 21.47
C ALA A 27 -2.20 -35.02 20.78
N MET A 28 -2.28 -34.39 19.61
CA MET A 28 -1.09 -33.88 18.88
C MET A 28 -0.45 -32.69 19.61
N LEU A 29 -1.25 -31.78 20.16
CA LEU A 29 -0.79 -30.62 20.94
C LEU A 29 -0.18 -31.06 22.28
N ALA A 30 -0.80 -32.00 22.99
CA ALA A 30 -0.28 -32.52 24.25
C ALA A 30 1.02 -33.33 24.09
N ALA A 31 1.23 -34.01 22.96
CA ALA A 31 2.44 -34.79 22.68
C ALA A 31 3.70 -33.92 22.49
N ASP A 32 3.53 -32.66 22.06
CA ASP A 32 4.64 -31.74 21.81
C ASP A 32 4.96 -30.80 23.00
N GLY A 33 4.14 -30.79 24.05
CA GLY A 33 4.31 -29.94 25.23
C GLY A 33 5.71 -29.99 25.90
N PRO A 34 6.37 -31.17 26.09
CA PRO A 34 7.70 -31.26 26.64
C PRO A 34 8.82 -30.67 25.78
N ARG A 35 8.65 -30.65 24.43
CA ARG A 35 9.62 -30.04 23.49
C ARG A 35 9.65 -28.53 23.60
N TYR A 36 8.50 -27.89 23.88
CA TYR A 36 8.40 -26.45 24.00
C TYR A 36 9.01 -25.91 25.31
N LYS A 37 9.01 -26.69 26.40
CA LYS A 37 9.71 -26.35 27.62
C LYS A 37 11.24 -26.35 27.47
N ALA A 38 11.78 -27.17 26.55
CA ALA A 38 13.21 -27.26 26.28
C ALA A 38 13.75 -26.16 25.37
N ILE A 39 12.89 -25.46 24.62
CA ILE A 39 13.30 -24.45 23.63
C ILE A 39 13.06 -23.00 24.15
N GLY A 40 12.74 -22.86 25.45
CA GLY A 40 12.62 -21.53 26.07
C GLY A 40 11.56 -20.64 25.42
N ASN A 41 10.31 -20.84 25.75
CA ASN A 41 9.15 -19.96 25.46
C ASN A 41 8.89 -19.56 23.99
N SER A 42 9.52 -20.19 23.00
CA SER A 42 9.16 -19.96 21.60
C SER A 42 8.20 -21.05 21.12
N MET A 43 6.92 -20.73 20.99
CA MET A 43 5.99 -21.60 20.28
C MET A 43 6.42 -21.77 18.83
N ALA A 44 6.41 -23.01 18.33
CA ALA A 44 6.78 -23.26 16.94
C ALA A 44 5.86 -22.49 15.99
N ILE A 45 6.43 -21.84 14.99
CA ILE A 45 5.73 -21.04 13.99
C ILE A 45 4.48 -21.74 13.39
N PRO A 46 4.50 -23.06 13.12
CA PRO A 46 3.31 -23.77 12.65
C PRO A 46 2.14 -23.77 13.64
N VAL A 47 2.40 -23.90 14.94
CA VAL A 47 1.37 -23.91 15.99
C VAL A 47 0.75 -22.52 16.14
N MET A 48 1.58 -21.47 16.14
CA MET A 48 1.09 -20.09 16.18
C MET A 48 0.25 -19.73 14.95
N ARG A 49 0.66 -20.18 13.77
CA ARG A 49 -0.10 -19.99 12.54
C ARG A 49 -1.44 -20.72 12.61
N TRP A 50 -1.46 -21.96 13.08
CA TRP A 50 -2.68 -22.76 13.24
C TRP A 50 -3.65 -22.17 14.28
N ILE A 51 -3.15 -21.70 15.44
CA ILE A 51 -3.94 -20.99 16.46
C ILE A 51 -4.48 -19.69 15.86
N GLY A 52 -3.65 -18.92 15.17
CA GLY A 52 -4.05 -17.68 14.51
C GLY A 52 -5.15 -17.91 13.49
N ASP A 53 -5.01 -18.92 12.62
CA ASP A 53 -5.99 -19.27 11.61
C ASP A 53 -7.35 -19.70 12.22
N ARG A 54 -7.33 -20.40 13.36
CA ARG A 54 -8.56 -20.82 14.05
C ARG A 54 -9.23 -19.70 14.83
N ILE A 55 -8.47 -18.86 15.51
CA ILE A 55 -9.00 -17.63 16.14
C ILE A 55 -9.66 -16.77 15.08
N THR A 56 -8.99 -16.57 13.95
CA THR A 56 -9.54 -15.81 12.80
C THR A 56 -10.84 -16.45 12.29
N LYS A 57 -10.87 -17.77 12.10
CA LYS A 57 -12.08 -18.51 11.67
C LYS A 57 -13.22 -18.45 12.71
N ALA A 58 -12.91 -18.52 14.00
CA ALA A 58 -13.93 -18.45 15.06
C ALA A 58 -14.51 -17.04 15.18
N VAL A 59 -13.65 -15.99 15.09
CA VAL A 59 -14.10 -14.59 15.10
C VAL A 59 -14.90 -14.26 13.84
N CYS A 60 -14.51 -14.80 12.68
CA CYS A 60 -15.29 -14.65 11.44
C CYS A 60 -16.66 -15.33 11.53
N ARG A 61 -16.79 -16.54 12.10
CA ARG A 61 -18.08 -17.23 12.27
C ARG A 61 -19.07 -16.49 13.19
N GLN A 62 -18.60 -15.73 14.16
CA GLN A 62 -19.48 -14.91 15.01
C GLN A 62 -20.01 -13.64 14.32
N LYS A 63 -19.47 -13.28 13.13
CA LYS A 63 -19.85 -12.10 12.34
C LYS A 63 -20.55 -12.44 11.02
N GLU A 64 -20.96 -13.69 10.79
CA GLU A 64 -21.73 -14.09 9.61
C GLU A 64 -23.17 -13.57 9.65
N GLY A 65 -23.31 -12.24 9.58
CA GLY A 65 -24.57 -11.50 9.45
C GLY A 65 -24.59 -10.52 8.27
N SER A 66 -23.47 -10.37 7.52
CA SER A 66 -23.44 -9.64 6.25
C SER A 66 -22.50 -10.33 5.27
N GLU A 67 -23.04 -11.11 4.37
CA GLU A 67 -22.31 -11.67 3.21
C GLU A 67 -21.87 -10.54 2.30
N THR A 68 -20.63 -10.06 2.47
CA THR A 68 -19.93 -9.37 1.38
C THR A 68 -19.49 -10.46 0.40
N LYS A 69 -20.14 -10.56 -0.76
CA LYS A 69 -19.67 -11.42 -1.87
C LYS A 69 -18.23 -11.04 -2.19
N GLU A 70 -17.29 -11.95 -1.93
CA GLU A 70 -15.90 -11.76 -2.36
C GLU A 70 -15.86 -11.60 -3.88
N ARG A 71 -15.29 -10.47 -4.36
CA ARG A 71 -15.06 -10.24 -5.78
C ARG A 71 -14.06 -11.28 -6.28
N LYS A 72 -14.30 -11.87 -7.47
CA LYS A 72 -13.28 -12.68 -8.15
C LYS A 72 -12.10 -11.78 -8.50
N VAL A 73 -11.01 -11.92 -7.77
CA VAL A 73 -9.79 -11.12 -7.96
C VAL A 73 -8.94 -11.73 -9.07
N LYS A 74 -8.40 -10.89 -9.96
CA LYS A 74 -7.42 -11.31 -10.96
C LYS A 74 -6.18 -11.90 -10.27
N PRO A 75 -5.54 -12.94 -10.84
CA PRO A 75 -4.28 -13.44 -10.29
C PRO A 75 -3.19 -12.36 -10.33
N ALA A 76 -2.25 -12.40 -9.39
CA ALA A 76 -1.20 -11.37 -9.24
C ALA A 76 -0.38 -11.12 -10.52
N ALA A 77 -0.28 -12.10 -11.41
CA ALA A 77 0.42 -11.98 -12.69
C ALA A 77 -0.30 -11.10 -13.73
N GLU A 78 -1.58 -10.80 -13.53
CA GLU A 78 -2.41 -10.01 -14.44
C GLU A 78 -2.55 -8.53 -14.01
N PHE A 79 -1.92 -8.14 -12.89
CA PHE A 79 -1.94 -6.75 -12.48
C PHE A 79 -0.88 -5.93 -13.21
N GLU A 80 -1.29 -4.76 -13.69
CA GLU A 80 -0.40 -3.76 -14.27
C GLU A 80 0.47 -3.10 -13.21
N ARG A 81 1.75 -2.90 -13.55
CA ARG A 81 2.71 -2.25 -12.65
C ARG A 81 2.59 -0.73 -12.72
N SER A 82 3.05 -0.08 -11.66
CA SER A 82 3.15 1.39 -11.63
C SER A 82 4.23 1.91 -12.55
N ILE A 83 3.97 3.05 -13.21
CA ILE A 83 4.94 3.77 -14.06
C ILE A 83 6.17 4.19 -13.25
N PHE A 84 5.96 4.62 -12.01
CA PHE A 84 7.01 5.09 -11.12
C PHE A 84 7.47 4.01 -10.14
N LYS A 85 8.74 4.11 -9.73
CA LYS A 85 9.16 3.54 -8.44
C LYS A 85 8.63 4.47 -7.34
N TRP A 86 7.66 3.99 -6.59
CA TRP A 86 7.02 4.81 -5.56
C TRP A 86 7.14 4.15 -4.19
N ALA A 87 7.57 4.93 -3.19
CA ALA A 87 7.67 4.43 -1.82
C ALA A 87 6.27 4.03 -1.32
N GLY A 88 6.16 2.88 -0.68
CA GLY A 88 4.88 2.37 -0.22
C GLY A 88 3.96 1.81 -1.31
N GLY A 89 4.43 1.67 -2.57
CA GLY A 89 3.63 1.17 -3.69
C GLY A 89 2.90 -0.14 -3.38
N LYS A 90 1.61 -0.22 -3.72
CA LYS A 90 0.69 -1.29 -3.32
C LYS A 90 0.69 -2.52 -4.21
N PHE A 91 1.52 -2.56 -5.26
CA PHE A 91 1.55 -3.67 -6.22
C PHE A 91 1.64 -5.06 -5.55
N GLY A 92 2.48 -5.20 -4.52
CA GLY A 92 2.68 -6.48 -3.82
C GLY A 92 1.50 -6.95 -2.94
N VAL A 93 0.50 -6.10 -2.72
CA VAL A 93 -0.68 -6.39 -1.89
C VAL A 93 -2.00 -6.16 -2.62
N LEU A 94 -1.96 -5.86 -3.93
CA LEU A 94 -3.16 -5.60 -4.73
C LEU A 94 -4.19 -6.72 -4.60
N GLU A 95 -3.76 -7.98 -4.69
CA GLU A 95 -4.66 -9.12 -4.56
C GLU A 95 -5.44 -9.10 -3.23
N GLN A 96 -4.76 -8.71 -2.13
CA GLN A 96 -5.41 -8.62 -0.82
C GLN A 96 -6.37 -7.43 -0.77
N ILE A 97 -5.99 -6.27 -1.31
CA ILE A 97 -6.84 -5.06 -1.37
C ILE A 97 -8.09 -5.34 -2.21
N PHE A 98 -7.92 -5.98 -3.37
CA PHE A 98 -9.00 -6.21 -4.34
C PHE A 98 -10.06 -7.20 -3.85
N ARG A 99 -9.76 -8.04 -2.85
CA ARG A 99 -10.77 -8.89 -2.19
C ARG A 99 -11.83 -8.05 -1.47
N TYR A 100 -11.44 -6.86 -1.02
CA TYR A 100 -12.32 -5.96 -0.26
C TYR A 100 -12.77 -4.74 -1.06
N LEU A 101 -12.14 -4.46 -2.21
CA LEU A 101 -12.46 -3.30 -3.04
C LEU A 101 -13.88 -3.49 -3.63
N PRO A 102 -14.87 -2.70 -3.21
CA PRO A 102 -16.25 -2.89 -3.60
C PRO A 102 -16.52 -2.39 -5.03
N GLU A 103 -17.64 -2.77 -5.58
CA GLU A 103 -18.16 -2.14 -6.79
C GLU A 103 -18.68 -0.74 -6.49
N GLY A 104 -18.53 0.16 -7.47
CA GLY A 104 -18.97 1.54 -7.42
C GLY A 104 -18.90 2.19 -8.79
N LYS A 105 -19.41 3.40 -8.88
CA LYS A 105 -19.39 4.18 -10.13
C LYS A 105 -18.06 4.88 -10.33
N ARG A 106 -17.53 5.48 -9.25
CA ARG A 106 -16.31 6.29 -9.27
C ARG A 106 -15.34 5.84 -8.17
N LEU A 107 -14.06 5.72 -8.55
CA LEU A 107 -12.96 5.57 -7.60
C LEU A 107 -12.37 6.94 -7.26
N ILE A 108 -12.12 7.18 -5.98
CA ILE A 108 -11.43 8.37 -5.48
C ILE A 108 -10.16 7.91 -4.76
N GLU A 109 -9.00 8.36 -5.23
CA GLU A 109 -7.72 8.15 -4.54
C GLU A 109 -7.16 9.51 -4.07
N PRO A 110 -7.30 9.86 -2.79
CA PRO A 110 -6.77 11.11 -2.22
C PRO A 110 -5.24 11.20 -2.22
N PHE A 111 -4.56 10.05 -2.31
CA PHE A 111 -3.11 9.87 -2.36
C PHE A 111 -2.78 8.87 -3.48
N VAL A 112 -2.83 9.32 -4.74
CA VAL A 112 -2.70 8.39 -5.89
C VAL A 112 -1.31 7.79 -6.02
N GLY A 113 -0.26 8.53 -5.65
CA GLY A 113 1.12 8.04 -5.72
C GLY A 113 1.44 7.37 -7.05
N GLY A 114 1.96 6.15 -7.01
CA GLY A 114 2.29 5.36 -8.20
C GLY A 114 1.09 4.81 -8.99
N GLY A 115 -0.15 5.02 -8.53
CA GLY A 115 -1.36 4.67 -9.26
C GLY A 115 -1.68 3.18 -9.35
N ALA A 116 -1.15 2.37 -8.43
CA ALA A 116 -1.27 0.91 -8.52
C ALA A 116 -2.72 0.42 -8.46
N VAL A 117 -3.60 1.09 -7.70
CA VAL A 117 -4.98 0.64 -7.52
C VAL A 117 -5.84 1.09 -8.70
N PHE A 118 -5.86 2.38 -9.06
CA PHE A 118 -6.73 2.86 -10.14
C PHE A 118 -6.41 2.20 -11.49
N MET A 119 -5.13 1.96 -11.81
CA MET A 119 -4.72 1.29 -13.06
C MET A 119 -5.27 -0.14 -13.19
N ASN A 120 -5.66 -0.76 -12.09
CA ASN A 120 -6.12 -2.14 -12.03
C ASN A 120 -7.60 -2.30 -11.64
N ALA A 121 -8.25 -1.24 -11.17
CA ALA A 121 -9.56 -1.33 -10.53
C ALA A 121 -10.75 -1.35 -11.50
N GLY A 122 -10.63 -0.78 -12.69
CA GLY A 122 -11.64 -0.83 -13.75
C GLY A 122 -12.92 -0.05 -13.45
N TYR A 123 -12.85 1.07 -12.70
CA TYR A 123 -14.00 1.94 -12.48
C TYR A 123 -14.25 2.85 -13.70
N GLN A 124 -15.52 3.22 -13.94
CA GLN A 124 -15.89 4.08 -15.05
C GLN A 124 -15.37 5.51 -14.91
N GLU A 125 -15.26 6.00 -13.69
CA GLU A 125 -14.75 7.33 -13.37
C GLU A 125 -13.72 7.23 -12.26
N ASN A 126 -12.64 8.03 -12.35
CA ASN A 126 -11.59 8.09 -11.34
C ASN A 126 -11.28 9.54 -11.01
N LEU A 127 -11.27 9.89 -9.72
CA LEU A 127 -10.83 11.18 -9.20
C LEU A 127 -9.55 10.96 -8.39
N LEU A 128 -8.42 11.39 -8.94
CA LEU A 128 -7.10 11.00 -8.50
C LEU A 128 -6.32 12.22 -8.03
N ASN A 129 -5.99 12.27 -6.75
CA ASN A 129 -5.32 13.41 -6.13
C ASN A 129 -3.96 13.01 -5.57
N ASP A 130 -3.03 13.95 -5.59
CA ASP A 130 -1.78 13.90 -4.84
C ASP A 130 -1.32 15.33 -4.56
N VAL A 131 -0.59 15.53 -3.47
CA VAL A 131 0.03 16.81 -3.16
C VAL A 131 1.26 17.09 -4.04
N ASN A 132 1.82 16.06 -4.66
CA ASN A 132 2.99 16.17 -5.52
C ASN A 132 2.62 16.71 -6.92
N ALA A 133 2.89 18.00 -7.14
CA ALA A 133 2.56 18.65 -8.40
C ALA A 133 3.29 18.06 -9.62
N ASP A 134 4.51 17.54 -9.46
CA ASP A 134 5.27 16.94 -10.54
C ASP A 134 4.68 15.61 -10.98
N LEU A 135 4.19 14.82 -10.02
CA LEU A 135 3.47 13.57 -10.27
C LEU A 135 2.16 13.83 -11.04
N ILE A 136 1.37 14.78 -10.56
CA ILE A 136 0.09 15.15 -11.20
C ILE A 136 0.33 15.76 -12.59
N ASN A 137 1.36 16.61 -12.74
CA ASN A 137 1.75 17.10 -14.05
C ASN A 137 2.10 15.97 -15.02
N PHE A 138 2.84 14.96 -14.56
CA PHE A 138 3.17 13.80 -15.39
C PHE A 138 1.92 13.06 -15.86
N TYR A 139 1.00 12.72 -14.97
CA TYR A 139 -0.23 12.01 -15.34
C TYR A 139 -1.11 12.82 -16.32
N LYS A 140 -1.29 14.11 -16.06
CA LYS A 140 -2.03 15.01 -16.97
C LYS A 140 -1.36 15.10 -18.33
N THR A 141 -0.04 15.22 -18.38
CA THR A 141 0.73 15.31 -19.63
C THR A 141 0.68 13.99 -20.38
N LEU A 142 0.81 12.84 -19.71
CA LEU A 142 0.67 11.53 -20.33
C LEU A 142 -0.73 11.34 -20.94
N GLN A 143 -1.76 11.78 -20.26
CA GLN A 143 -3.14 11.70 -20.75
C GLN A 143 -3.38 12.61 -21.96
N ARG A 144 -2.79 13.81 -21.97
CA ARG A 144 -3.00 14.83 -23.00
C ARG A 144 -2.09 14.65 -24.21
N GLU A 145 -0.83 14.28 -24.00
CA GLU A 145 0.25 14.35 -25.00
C GLU A 145 1.14 13.10 -24.98
N ALA A 146 0.53 11.90 -24.87
CA ALA A 146 1.25 10.65 -24.68
C ALA A 146 2.46 10.44 -25.60
N HIS A 147 2.24 10.60 -26.91
CA HIS A 147 3.31 10.37 -27.90
C HIS A 147 4.49 11.33 -27.71
N SER A 148 4.22 12.62 -27.50
CA SER A 148 5.27 13.62 -27.26
C SER A 148 6.04 13.34 -25.98
N LEU A 149 5.34 13.01 -24.89
CA LEU A 149 5.94 12.70 -23.60
C LEU A 149 6.80 11.42 -23.67
N ILE A 150 6.29 10.33 -24.24
CA ILE A 150 7.02 9.07 -24.38
C ILE A 150 8.30 9.28 -25.20
N THR A 151 8.19 9.98 -26.33
CA THR A 151 9.33 10.27 -27.20
C THR A 151 10.37 11.12 -26.51
N LEU A 152 9.95 12.18 -25.80
CA LEU A 152 10.87 13.07 -25.09
C LEU A 152 11.52 12.36 -23.89
N ALA A 153 10.74 11.62 -23.09
CA ALA A 153 11.26 10.85 -21.97
C ALA A 153 12.30 9.80 -22.44
N HIS A 154 12.03 9.12 -23.57
CA HIS A 154 13.00 8.17 -24.14
C HIS A 154 14.32 8.85 -24.51
N ARG A 155 14.27 10.08 -25.09
CA ARG A 155 15.50 10.87 -25.35
C ARG A 155 16.23 11.20 -24.06
N PHE A 156 15.55 11.60 -23.00
CA PHE A 156 16.20 11.82 -21.70
C PHE A 156 16.95 10.59 -21.21
N PHE A 157 16.35 9.39 -21.35
CA PHE A 157 17.01 8.13 -20.97
C PHE A 157 18.22 7.80 -21.82
N GLN A 158 18.22 8.17 -23.10
CA GLN A 158 19.35 7.95 -24.01
C GLN A 158 20.48 8.95 -23.79
N ASP A 159 20.15 10.25 -23.70
CA ASP A 159 21.13 11.32 -23.79
C ASP A 159 21.78 11.66 -22.42
N TYR A 160 21.05 11.37 -21.31
CA TYR A 160 21.50 11.80 -19.96
C TYR A 160 21.77 10.64 -18.99
N ASN A 161 21.91 9.40 -19.46
CA ASN A 161 22.18 8.24 -18.61
C ASN A 161 23.64 8.17 -18.10
N THR A 162 24.12 9.28 -17.57
CA THR A 162 25.40 9.42 -16.87
C THR A 162 25.20 10.20 -15.58
N GLN A 163 26.20 10.19 -14.70
CA GLN A 163 26.12 10.99 -13.47
C GLN A 163 26.04 12.49 -13.78
N GLU A 164 26.82 12.96 -14.72
CA GLU A 164 26.86 14.37 -15.18
C GLU A 164 25.52 14.75 -15.81
N GLY A 165 24.99 13.90 -16.69
CA GLY A 165 23.68 14.09 -17.33
C GLY A 165 22.56 14.13 -16.30
N TYR A 166 22.54 13.19 -15.34
CA TYR A 166 21.57 13.19 -14.24
C TYR A 166 21.60 14.49 -13.44
N LEU A 167 22.79 14.97 -13.06
CA LEU A 167 22.96 16.21 -12.30
C LEU A 167 22.51 17.43 -13.11
N ALA A 168 22.80 17.45 -14.42
CA ALA A 168 22.35 18.52 -15.31
C ALA A 168 20.82 18.60 -15.40
N VAL A 169 20.14 17.45 -15.62
CA VAL A 169 18.67 17.37 -15.62
C VAL A 169 18.07 17.78 -14.27
N ARG A 170 18.63 17.29 -13.15
CA ARG A 170 18.16 17.65 -11.81
C ARG A 170 18.29 19.15 -11.54
N ASN A 171 19.40 19.75 -11.93
CA ASN A 171 19.62 21.18 -11.75
C ASN A 171 18.65 22.02 -12.60
N ALA A 172 18.40 21.62 -13.85
CA ALA A 172 17.42 22.30 -14.71
C ALA A 172 16.00 22.15 -14.17
N PHE A 173 15.64 20.94 -13.68
CA PHE A 173 14.37 20.65 -13.02
C PHE A 173 14.14 21.54 -11.79
N ASN A 174 15.12 21.66 -10.91
CA ASN A 174 15.05 22.49 -9.70
C ASN A 174 15.00 24.00 -10.00
N LYS A 175 15.65 24.44 -11.08
CA LYS A 175 15.58 25.84 -11.55
C LYS A 175 14.28 26.17 -12.30
N GLN A 176 13.37 25.20 -12.44
CA GLN A 176 12.07 25.37 -13.10
C GLN A 176 12.17 25.93 -14.54
N VAL A 177 13.21 25.52 -15.27
CA VAL A 177 13.42 25.99 -16.67
C VAL A 177 12.63 25.19 -17.70
N TYR A 178 11.97 24.10 -17.30
CA TYR A 178 11.16 23.25 -18.17
C TYR A 178 9.71 23.68 -18.20
N ASP A 179 9.10 23.60 -19.38
CA ASP A 179 7.64 23.59 -19.53
C ASP A 179 7.04 22.27 -18.99
N ASP A 180 5.71 22.14 -18.98
CA ASP A 180 5.02 20.98 -18.40
C ASP A 180 5.46 19.66 -19.04
N LEU A 181 5.65 19.62 -20.37
CA LEU A 181 6.05 18.43 -21.11
C LEU A 181 7.48 18.01 -20.76
N HIS A 182 8.42 18.94 -20.80
CA HIS A 182 9.82 18.66 -20.44
C HIS A 182 9.95 18.34 -18.96
N ARG A 183 9.18 18.99 -18.10
CA ARG A 183 9.15 18.73 -16.67
C ARG A 183 8.63 17.33 -16.36
N ALA A 184 7.57 16.88 -17.05
CA ALA A 184 7.05 15.52 -16.91
C ALA A 184 8.08 14.47 -17.37
N ALA A 185 8.74 14.68 -18.51
CA ALA A 185 9.78 13.77 -18.99
C ALA A 185 10.99 13.72 -18.03
N ALA A 186 11.42 14.88 -17.53
CA ALA A 186 12.52 14.98 -16.55
C ALA A 186 12.15 14.32 -15.22
N PHE A 187 10.92 14.45 -14.74
CA PHE A 187 10.44 13.81 -13.51
C PHE A 187 10.51 12.29 -13.62
N LEU A 188 10.02 11.71 -14.72
CA LEU A 188 10.15 10.28 -14.97
C LEU A 188 11.61 9.83 -15.02
N PHE A 189 12.46 10.59 -15.73
CA PHE A 189 13.88 10.32 -15.82
C PHE A 189 14.54 10.34 -14.44
N LEU A 190 14.30 11.39 -13.64
CA LEU A 190 14.85 11.53 -12.30
C LEU A 190 14.43 10.38 -11.38
N ASN A 191 13.14 10.01 -11.36
CA ASN A 191 12.66 8.90 -10.56
C ASN A 191 13.32 7.56 -10.94
N ARG A 192 13.52 7.30 -12.24
CA ARG A 192 14.08 6.02 -12.69
C ARG A 192 15.61 5.96 -12.57
N HIS A 193 16.30 7.08 -12.53
CA HIS A 193 17.74 7.17 -12.44
C HIS A 193 18.28 7.50 -11.04
N CYS A 194 17.45 8.00 -10.13
CA CYS A 194 17.87 8.32 -8.77
C CYS A 194 18.07 7.06 -7.91
N PHE A 195 18.76 7.25 -6.79
CA PHE A 195 19.00 6.19 -5.80
C PHE A 195 17.67 5.58 -5.31
N ASN A 196 17.49 4.28 -5.50
CA ASN A 196 16.33 3.47 -5.15
C ASN A 196 14.97 3.96 -5.68
N GLY A 197 14.94 4.88 -6.64
CA GLY A 197 13.69 5.45 -7.16
C GLY A 197 12.95 6.31 -6.14
N LEU A 198 13.67 6.88 -5.18
CA LEU A 198 13.09 7.76 -4.18
C LEU A 198 12.68 9.09 -4.82
N THR A 199 11.45 9.54 -4.53
CA THR A 199 11.01 10.90 -4.85
C THR A 199 11.01 11.69 -3.55
N ARG A 200 11.96 12.65 -3.45
CA ARG A 200 12.12 13.44 -2.24
C ARG A 200 12.56 14.87 -2.60
N TYR A 201 11.94 15.82 -1.90
CA TYR A 201 12.26 17.24 -2.00
C TYR A 201 12.85 17.75 -0.68
N ASN A 202 13.71 18.75 -0.75
CA ASN A 202 14.17 19.48 0.43
C ASN A 202 13.14 20.55 0.84
N GLN A 203 13.41 21.26 1.93
CA GLN A 203 12.53 22.33 2.42
C GLN A 203 12.34 23.50 1.43
N ALA A 204 13.25 23.67 0.46
CA ALA A 204 13.12 24.65 -0.60
C ALA A 204 12.29 24.15 -1.81
N GLY A 205 11.72 22.92 -1.72
CA GLY A 205 10.96 22.31 -2.82
C GLY A 205 11.83 21.78 -3.95
N GLU A 206 13.14 21.57 -3.73
CA GLU A 206 14.03 21.05 -4.75
C GLU A 206 14.19 19.53 -4.65
N PHE A 207 14.13 18.84 -5.78
CA PHE A 207 14.41 17.40 -5.86
C PHE A 207 15.87 17.12 -5.46
N ASN A 208 16.09 16.37 -4.37
CA ASN A 208 17.40 16.25 -3.73
C ASN A 208 17.97 14.83 -3.65
N VAL A 209 17.41 13.87 -4.40
CA VAL A 209 17.92 12.50 -4.42
C VAL A 209 19.15 12.40 -5.31
N GLY A 210 20.12 11.59 -4.89
CA GLY A 210 21.35 11.36 -5.63
C GLY A 210 21.19 10.38 -6.79
N TYR A 211 22.19 10.35 -7.70
CA TYR A 211 22.24 9.41 -8.81
C TYR A 211 22.33 7.95 -8.35
N GLY A 212 21.52 7.07 -8.92
CA GLY A 212 21.36 5.67 -8.52
C GLY A 212 22.39 4.70 -9.12
N LYS A 213 23.24 5.16 -10.06
CA LYS A 213 24.30 4.37 -10.73
C LYS A 213 23.80 3.12 -11.45
N TYR A 214 22.58 3.13 -11.96
CA TYR A 214 22.05 2.02 -12.75
C TYR A 214 22.69 1.98 -14.13
N LYS A 215 23.17 0.81 -14.59
CA LYS A 215 23.73 0.63 -15.94
C LYS A 215 22.66 0.82 -17.01
N THR A 216 21.50 0.24 -16.79
CA THR A 216 20.38 0.29 -17.74
C THR A 216 19.10 0.55 -16.93
N PRO A 217 18.76 1.83 -16.66
CA PRO A 217 17.50 2.18 -16.02
C PRO A 217 16.31 1.67 -16.87
N TYR A 218 15.33 1.08 -16.21
CA TYR A 218 14.15 0.56 -16.90
C TYR A 218 13.26 1.72 -17.39
N PHE A 219 12.96 1.73 -18.69
CA PHE A 219 12.01 2.66 -19.29
C PHE A 219 10.60 2.05 -19.25
N PRO A 220 9.62 2.66 -18.58
CA PRO A 220 8.33 2.04 -18.29
C PRO A 220 7.31 2.24 -19.43
N LEU A 221 7.66 1.84 -20.65
CA LEU A 221 6.79 2.01 -21.82
C LEU A 221 5.50 1.22 -21.67
N GLN A 222 5.59 -0.05 -21.28
CA GLN A 222 4.43 -0.93 -21.12
C GLN A 222 3.45 -0.38 -20.07
N GLU A 223 3.97 0.14 -18.96
CA GLU A 223 3.15 0.74 -17.91
C GLU A 223 2.47 2.05 -18.36
N MET A 224 3.15 2.85 -19.20
CA MET A 224 2.54 4.05 -19.80
C MET A 224 1.45 3.67 -20.81
N GLU A 225 1.67 2.62 -21.61
CA GLU A 225 0.66 2.10 -22.54
C GLU A 225 -0.54 1.50 -21.79
N ALA A 226 -0.29 0.75 -20.71
CA ALA A 226 -1.35 0.24 -19.83
C ALA A 226 -2.16 1.35 -19.18
N PHE A 227 -1.52 2.44 -18.74
CA PHE A 227 -2.19 3.62 -18.22
C PHE A 227 -3.15 4.25 -19.27
N LEU A 228 -2.70 4.37 -20.52
CA LEU A 228 -3.51 4.91 -21.62
C LEU A 228 -4.66 3.99 -22.03
N GLY A 229 -4.48 2.68 -21.84
CA GLY A 229 -5.50 1.66 -22.09
C GLY A 229 -6.42 1.40 -20.88
N ALA A 230 -6.14 2.00 -19.72
CA ALA A 230 -6.98 1.82 -18.54
C ALA A 230 -8.41 2.28 -18.79
N GLU A 231 -9.37 1.45 -18.37
CA GLU A 231 -10.79 1.77 -18.51
C GLU A 231 -11.18 2.99 -17.66
N GLY A 232 -12.17 3.72 -18.17
CA GLY A 232 -12.77 4.83 -17.45
C GLY A 232 -12.10 6.18 -17.71
N ARG A 233 -12.82 7.22 -17.28
CA ARG A 233 -12.35 8.60 -17.36
C ARG A 233 -11.65 8.99 -16.06
N SER A 234 -10.40 9.42 -16.16
CA SER A 234 -9.59 9.84 -15.01
C SER A 234 -9.41 11.36 -14.98
N GLU A 235 -9.70 11.96 -13.85
CA GLU A 235 -9.43 13.36 -13.51
C GLU A 235 -8.31 13.41 -12.47
N PHE A 236 -7.25 14.18 -12.74
CA PHE A 236 -6.11 14.37 -11.86
C PHE A 236 -6.17 15.75 -11.20
N VAL A 237 -6.11 15.78 -9.87
CA VAL A 237 -6.13 16.99 -9.04
C VAL A 237 -4.85 17.07 -8.24
N CYS A 238 -4.30 18.28 -8.05
CA CYS A 238 -3.16 18.51 -7.20
C CYS A 238 -3.58 19.33 -5.99
N GLY A 239 -3.47 18.76 -4.79
CA GLY A 239 -3.83 19.50 -3.59
C GLY A 239 -3.98 18.65 -2.34
N ASP A 240 -4.52 19.27 -1.31
CA ASP A 240 -4.87 18.61 -0.06
C ASP A 240 -5.94 17.53 -0.28
N PHE A 241 -5.82 16.41 0.41
CA PHE A 241 -6.71 15.26 0.31
C PHE A 241 -8.17 15.57 0.69
N ALA A 242 -8.40 16.60 1.51
CA ALA A 242 -9.73 16.92 2.02
C ALA A 242 -10.70 17.25 0.88
N ALA A 243 -10.27 18.04 -0.11
CA ALA A 243 -11.15 18.51 -1.18
C ALA A 243 -11.81 17.36 -1.97
N VAL A 244 -11.04 16.30 -2.28
CA VAL A 244 -11.57 15.15 -3.02
C VAL A 244 -12.39 14.22 -2.14
N ILE A 245 -12.09 14.11 -0.84
CA ILE A 245 -12.89 13.32 0.12
C ILE A 245 -14.22 14.02 0.42
N GLU A 246 -14.24 15.35 0.56
CA GLU A 246 -15.46 16.13 0.77
C GLU A 246 -16.43 16.05 -0.42
N ALA A 247 -15.90 15.88 -1.64
CA ALA A 247 -16.70 15.68 -2.84
C ALA A 247 -17.28 14.26 -2.99
N ALA A 248 -16.95 13.34 -2.08
CA ALA A 248 -17.40 11.95 -2.14
C ALA A 248 -18.79 11.75 -1.53
N GLY A 249 -19.57 10.83 -2.11
CA GLY A 249 -20.90 10.47 -1.65
C GLY A 249 -21.38 9.12 -2.19
N GLU A 250 -22.68 8.96 -2.34
CA GLU A 250 -23.30 7.71 -2.78
C GLU A 250 -22.79 7.26 -4.15
N GLY A 251 -22.43 5.98 -4.25
CA GLY A 251 -21.85 5.37 -5.45
C GLY A 251 -20.35 5.53 -5.59
N ASP A 252 -19.70 6.32 -4.75
CA ASP A 252 -18.25 6.48 -4.75
C ASP A 252 -17.56 5.42 -3.89
N VAL A 253 -16.34 5.05 -4.31
CA VAL A 253 -15.41 4.21 -3.56
C VAL A 253 -14.14 5.01 -3.33
N ILE A 254 -13.78 5.20 -2.06
CA ILE A 254 -12.53 5.86 -1.70
C ILE A 254 -11.51 4.78 -1.36
N PHE A 255 -10.38 4.76 -2.08
CA PHE A 255 -9.19 4.01 -1.68
C PHE A 255 -8.14 5.00 -1.20
N CYS A 256 -7.76 4.89 0.07
CA CYS A 256 -6.88 5.83 0.72
C CYS A 256 -5.57 5.15 1.16
N ASP A 257 -4.44 5.63 0.66
CA ASP A 257 -3.10 5.14 0.99
C ASP A 257 -2.22 6.31 1.47
N PRO A 258 -2.47 6.84 2.68
CA PRO A 258 -1.75 7.99 3.21
C PRO A 258 -0.31 7.64 3.59
N PRO A 259 0.56 8.63 3.86
CA PRO A 259 1.81 8.37 4.56
C PRO A 259 1.57 7.64 5.87
N TYR A 260 2.29 6.53 6.08
CA TYR A 260 2.05 5.63 7.22
C TYR A 260 2.56 6.20 8.53
N GLU A 261 1.80 5.96 9.59
CA GLU A 261 2.25 6.19 10.96
C GLU A 261 3.47 5.30 11.26
N PRO A 262 4.56 5.84 11.82
CA PRO A 262 5.72 5.06 12.20
C PRO A 262 5.37 4.00 13.26
N LEU A 263 5.95 2.80 13.11
CA LEU A 263 5.86 1.81 14.17
C LEU A 263 6.69 2.24 15.38
N PRO A 264 6.26 1.93 16.62
CA PRO A 264 7.05 2.18 17.82
C PRO A 264 8.46 1.57 17.66
N ASN A 265 9.50 2.32 18.05
CA ASN A 265 10.92 1.94 17.94
C ASN A 265 11.50 1.83 16.50
N THR A 266 10.79 2.30 15.48
CA THR A 266 11.38 2.53 14.17
C THR A 266 11.69 4.02 14.02
N GLU A 267 12.98 4.41 13.99
CA GLU A 267 13.35 5.76 13.61
C GLU A 267 12.85 6.02 12.18
N GLY A 268 11.90 6.95 12.05
CA GLY A 268 11.06 7.10 10.89
C GLY A 268 11.78 7.59 9.64
N PHE A 269 11.56 6.88 8.56
CA PHE A 269 11.70 7.36 7.19
C PHE A 269 10.35 7.94 6.71
N THR A 270 9.78 8.92 7.40
CA THR A 270 8.46 9.47 7.07
C THR A 270 8.48 10.76 6.25
N ASN A 271 9.65 11.32 5.95
CA ASN A 271 9.76 12.60 5.25
C ASN A 271 9.93 12.44 3.72
N TYR A 272 8.96 11.86 3.03
CA TYR A 272 9.00 11.79 1.56
C TYR A 272 8.42 13.02 0.85
N SER A 273 7.50 13.74 1.49
CA SER A 273 6.75 14.85 0.87
C SER A 273 7.13 16.24 1.35
N GLY A 274 8.12 16.39 2.23
CA GLY A 274 8.45 17.70 2.83
C GLY A 274 7.40 18.23 3.81
N HIS A 275 6.25 17.61 3.92
CA HIS A 275 5.21 17.88 4.92
C HIS A 275 5.14 16.70 5.90
N ASP A 276 5.25 17.00 7.19
CA ASP A 276 5.10 16.03 8.27
C ASP A 276 3.64 15.58 8.34
N PHE A 277 3.33 14.39 7.80
CA PHE A 277 2.02 13.78 7.98
C PHE A 277 1.96 13.13 9.38
N LYS A 278 1.65 13.96 10.38
CA LYS A 278 1.63 13.56 11.79
C LYS A 278 0.32 12.87 12.17
N PHE A 279 0.26 12.32 13.38
CA PHE A 279 -0.91 11.62 13.87
C PHE A 279 -2.19 12.50 13.88
N GLU A 280 -2.07 13.81 14.03
CA GLU A 280 -3.22 14.73 13.90
C GLU A 280 -3.78 14.75 12.46
N GLU A 281 -2.92 14.62 11.43
CA GLU A 281 -3.40 14.49 10.05
C GLU A 281 -4.06 13.11 9.81
N GLN A 282 -3.62 12.04 10.51
CA GLN A 282 -4.32 10.75 10.49
C GLN A 282 -5.74 10.89 11.07
N LYS A 283 -5.91 11.59 12.18
CA LYS A 283 -7.23 11.84 12.78
C LYS A 283 -8.12 12.67 11.86
N ARG A 284 -7.58 13.75 11.27
CA ARG A 284 -8.29 14.59 10.31
C ARG A 284 -8.77 13.76 9.11
N LEU A 285 -7.89 12.95 8.56
CA LEU A 285 -8.20 12.06 7.44
C LEU A 285 -9.32 11.08 7.79
N VAL A 286 -9.22 10.39 8.93
CA VAL A 286 -10.22 9.41 9.38
C VAL A 286 -11.58 10.08 9.62
N SER A 287 -11.62 11.28 10.18
CA SER A 287 -12.85 12.06 10.34
C SER A 287 -13.53 12.34 8.99
N LEU A 288 -12.77 12.85 8.01
CA LEU A 288 -13.28 13.12 6.66
C LEU A 288 -13.79 11.85 5.94
N LEU A 289 -13.07 10.73 6.09
CA LEU A 289 -13.47 9.44 5.50
C LEU A 289 -14.77 8.91 6.16
N THR A 290 -14.90 9.05 7.46
CA THR A 290 -16.14 8.69 8.19
C THR A 290 -17.32 9.54 7.75
N ASP A 291 -17.11 10.85 7.55
CA ASP A 291 -18.15 11.75 7.04
C ASP A 291 -18.52 11.42 5.59
N ALA A 292 -17.55 11.08 4.72
CA ALA A 292 -17.81 10.61 3.38
C ALA A 292 -18.63 9.30 3.39
N HIS A 293 -18.30 8.37 4.30
CA HIS A 293 -19.07 7.14 4.48
C HIS A 293 -20.51 7.42 4.92
N ARG A 294 -20.76 8.37 5.82
CA ARG A 294 -22.12 8.80 6.21
C ARG A 294 -22.90 9.39 5.03
N ARG A 295 -22.22 9.96 4.03
CA ARG A 295 -22.83 10.42 2.76
C ARG A 295 -23.03 9.31 1.74
N GLY A 296 -22.72 8.06 2.08
CA GLY A 296 -22.92 6.88 1.23
C GLY A 296 -21.70 6.39 0.46
N ALA A 297 -20.53 7.00 0.64
CA ALA A 297 -19.30 6.48 0.05
C ALA A 297 -18.82 5.21 0.77
N LYS A 298 -18.20 4.30 0.03
CA LYS A 298 -17.51 3.13 0.57
C LYS A 298 -16.03 3.45 0.71
N VAL A 299 -15.40 3.05 1.80
CA VAL A 299 -14.03 3.48 2.12
C VAL A 299 -13.12 2.29 2.43
N LEU A 300 -11.95 2.31 1.81
CA LEU A 300 -10.81 1.47 2.15
C LEU A 300 -9.62 2.37 2.48
N ILE A 301 -8.94 2.09 3.58
CA ILE A 301 -7.72 2.82 3.98
C ILE A 301 -6.63 1.87 4.42
N THR A 302 -5.41 2.07 3.90
CA THR A 302 -4.22 1.30 4.32
C THR A 302 -3.37 2.11 5.30
N ASN A 303 -2.68 1.44 6.22
CA ASN A 303 -1.71 2.06 7.12
C ASN A 303 -0.78 1.00 7.74
N SER A 304 0.18 1.45 8.55
CA SER A 304 0.94 0.56 9.42
C SER A 304 0.03 -0.08 10.48
N GLY A 305 0.44 -1.23 11.01
CA GLY A 305 -0.24 -1.87 12.13
C GLY A 305 0.08 -1.24 13.49
N ALA A 306 0.45 0.03 13.55
CA ALA A 306 0.74 0.74 14.79
C ALA A 306 -0.49 0.71 15.74
N PRO A 307 -0.28 0.54 17.06
CA PRO A 307 -1.39 0.43 18.01
C PRO A 307 -2.36 1.62 17.98
N ASN A 308 -1.84 2.84 17.92
CA ASN A 308 -2.62 4.07 17.81
C ASN A 308 -3.47 4.16 16.52
N ILE A 309 -2.99 3.60 15.41
CA ILE A 309 -3.76 3.52 14.15
C ILE A 309 -4.88 2.49 14.28
N ARG A 310 -4.61 1.32 14.87
CA ARG A 310 -5.65 0.30 15.08
C ARG A 310 -6.76 0.81 15.99
N GLU A 311 -6.39 1.50 17.08
CA GLU A 311 -7.34 2.13 18.00
C GLU A 311 -8.17 3.20 17.28
N LEU A 312 -7.52 4.13 16.56
CA LEU A 312 -8.19 5.18 15.79
C LEU A 312 -9.20 4.61 14.79
N TYR A 313 -8.84 3.55 14.06
CA TYR A 313 -9.73 2.93 13.08
C TYR A 313 -10.90 2.21 13.76
N HIS A 314 -10.63 1.46 14.83
CA HIS A 314 -11.66 0.77 15.61
C HIS A 314 -12.69 1.75 16.18
N ASP A 315 -12.22 2.82 16.83
CA ASP A 315 -13.09 3.84 17.47
C ASP A 315 -13.90 4.63 16.43
N SER A 316 -13.41 4.71 15.20
CA SER A 316 -14.10 5.34 14.06
C SER A 316 -15.01 4.37 13.28
N GLY A 317 -15.20 3.13 13.77
CA GLY A 317 -16.12 2.16 13.19
C GLY A 317 -15.57 1.34 12.01
N PHE A 318 -14.27 1.44 11.69
CA PHE A 318 -13.68 0.63 10.63
C PHE A 318 -13.55 -0.83 11.06
N ARG A 319 -13.90 -1.75 10.15
CA ARG A 319 -13.40 -3.12 10.21
C ARG A 319 -11.93 -3.13 9.81
N VAL A 320 -11.06 -3.71 10.63
CA VAL A 320 -9.62 -3.72 10.41
C VAL A 320 -9.14 -5.12 10.05
N GLU A 321 -8.59 -5.27 8.84
CA GLU A 321 -8.01 -6.51 8.33
C GLU A 321 -6.49 -6.41 8.24
N PRO A 322 -5.74 -7.50 8.48
CA PRO A 322 -4.29 -7.49 8.30
C PRO A 322 -3.91 -7.48 6.82
N LEU A 323 -2.90 -6.67 6.45
CA LEU A 323 -2.23 -6.72 5.16
C LEU A 323 -0.81 -7.25 5.32
N PHE A 324 -0.46 -8.24 4.50
CA PHE A 324 0.84 -8.90 4.53
C PHE A 324 1.71 -8.41 3.37
N ALA A 325 2.48 -7.35 3.60
CA ALA A 325 3.42 -6.82 2.62
C ALA A 325 4.82 -7.45 2.81
N ARG A 326 5.44 -7.91 1.71
CA ARG A 326 6.88 -8.23 1.71
C ARG A 326 7.64 -6.92 1.61
N ARG A 327 8.30 -6.47 2.67
CA ARG A 327 9.20 -5.32 2.58
C ARG A 327 10.44 -5.68 1.79
N SER A 328 10.55 -5.16 0.58
CA SER A 328 11.69 -5.37 -0.33
C SER A 328 12.86 -4.40 -0.09
N VAL A 329 12.67 -3.34 0.70
CA VAL A 329 13.67 -2.30 0.97
C VAL A 329 13.83 -2.13 2.49
N SER A 330 14.87 -2.76 3.05
CA SER A 330 15.37 -2.48 4.40
C SER A 330 16.87 -2.19 4.30
N CYS A 331 17.34 -1.11 4.91
CA CYS A 331 18.76 -0.77 5.00
C CYS A 331 19.55 -1.70 5.95
N LYS A 332 18.86 -2.59 6.71
CA LYS A 332 19.49 -3.59 7.59
C LYS A 332 18.99 -4.99 7.22
N GLY A 333 19.91 -5.90 6.90
CA GLY A 333 19.64 -7.24 6.41
C GLY A 333 18.84 -8.15 7.36
N ASP A 334 18.78 -7.86 8.65
CA ASP A 334 18.18 -8.69 9.71
C ASP A 334 16.69 -8.38 9.98
N THR A 335 16.11 -7.37 9.32
CA THR A 335 14.70 -6.97 9.52
C THR A 335 13.79 -7.34 8.35
N ARG A 336 14.09 -8.39 7.60
CA ARG A 336 13.21 -8.94 6.55
C ARG A 336 12.04 -9.72 7.18
N GLY A 337 11.22 -9.03 7.98
CA GLY A 337 9.97 -9.56 8.53
C GLY A 337 8.78 -9.26 7.62
N VAL A 338 7.73 -10.06 7.74
CA VAL A 338 6.41 -9.72 7.17
C VAL A 338 5.92 -8.48 7.92
N ALA A 339 5.75 -7.36 7.21
CA ALA A 339 5.16 -6.17 7.80
C ALA A 339 3.66 -6.43 8.02
N HIS A 340 3.20 -6.21 9.22
CA HIS A 340 1.79 -6.24 9.57
C HIS A 340 1.21 -4.85 9.33
N ASP A 341 0.95 -4.53 8.04
CA ASP A 341 0.15 -3.36 7.71
C ASP A 341 -1.33 -3.70 7.94
N VAL A 342 -2.20 -2.71 7.89
CA VAL A 342 -3.63 -2.89 8.10
C VAL A 342 -4.43 -2.27 6.96
N LEU A 343 -5.60 -2.86 6.70
CA LEU A 343 -6.65 -2.34 5.84
C LEU A 343 -7.87 -2.03 6.70
N GLY A 344 -8.22 -0.76 6.81
CA GLY A 344 -9.47 -0.29 7.40
C GLY A 344 -10.57 -0.23 6.35
N ILE A 345 -11.79 -0.66 6.68
CA ILE A 345 -12.90 -0.86 5.75
C ILE A 345 -14.18 -0.29 6.34
N LEU A 346 -14.87 0.60 5.59
CA LEU A 346 -16.25 1.05 5.82
C LEU A 346 -17.06 0.81 4.53
N LEU A 347 -18.07 -0.07 4.57
CA LEU A 347 -18.90 -0.46 3.41
C LEU A 347 -20.39 -0.26 3.71
#